data_6081b507718458178fc158f772e714fd
#
_entry.id   6081b507718458178fc158f772e714fd
#
_cell.length_a   1.000
_cell.length_b   1.000
_cell.length_c   1.000
_cell.angle_alpha   90.00
_cell.angle_beta   90.00
_cell.angle_gamma   90.00
#
_symmetry.space_group_name_H-M   'P 1'
#
loop_
_entity.id
_entity.type
_entity.pdbx_description
1 polymer ?
#
loop_
_entity_poly.entity_id
_entity_poly.type
_entity_poly.pdbx_seq_one_letter_code
_entity_poly.pdbx_strand_id
1 'polypeptide(L)'
;MNDKTNTLKSAIYGLAVGDALGVPYEFKFRGAFECTDMIGYGTHNQPEGTWSDDTSMALATCASIKACGRVDVDDIRDRFRRWLKEGAYTPFGEVFDCGNTCAAAIRSGRGCDDEWSNGNGSLMRIIPLAFVEGITDAEIEAVSAITHAHSLSKLACVCYVRIAIDLVNGVPLAESIKRHVPGNSKLSGAIGIENVLRSDGMGSSGYVVDTFVAAMWC
;
A
#
# COMPACT_ATOMS: atom_id res chain seq x y z
N MET A 1 10.56 -17.18 18.69
CA MET A 1 9.99 -15.97 18.05
C MET A 1 8.75 -16.44 17.30
N ASN A 2 7.61 -15.78 17.52
CA ASN A 2 6.32 -16.26 17.05
C ASN A 2 6.28 -16.25 15.50
N ASP A 3 5.71 -17.23 14.85
CA ASP A 3 5.63 -17.39 13.39
C ASP A 3 5.04 -16.14 12.71
N LYS A 4 4.00 -15.56 13.30
CA LYS A 4 3.38 -14.30 12.85
C LYS A 4 4.34 -13.09 12.80
N THR A 5 5.30 -13.00 13.75
CA THR A 5 6.29 -11.92 13.74
C THR A 5 7.27 -12.05 12.57
N ASN A 6 7.66 -13.27 12.23
CA ASN A 6 8.53 -13.53 11.09
C ASN A 6 7.79 -13.24 9.78
N THR A 7 6.51 -13.60 9.69
CA THR A 7 5.68 -13.33 8.51
C THR A 7 5.46 -11.83 8.30
N LEU A 8 5.18 -11.04 9.36
CA LEU A 8 5.12 -9.58 9.27
C LEU A 8 6.44 -9.00 8.76
N LYS A 9 7.58 -9.44 9.31
CA LYS A 9 8.90 -8.98 8.83
C LYS A 9 9.09 -9.27 7.34
N SER A 10 8.75 -10.49 6.90
CA SER A 10 8.85 -10.87 5.48
C SER A 10 7.98 -9.99 4.60
N ALA A 11 6.74 -9.67 5.03
CA ALA A 11 5.84 -8.78 4.30
C ALA A 11 6.41 -7.35 4.18
N ILE A 12 6.96 -6.79 5.27
CA ILE A 12 7.55 -5.45 5.25
C ILE A 12 8.86 -5.42 4.46
N TYR A 13 9.70 -6.45 4.53
CA TYR A 13 10.88 -6.54 3.68
C TYR A 13 10.53 -6.68 2.20
N GLY A 14 9.52 -7.50 1.88
CA GLY A 14 9.01 -7.62 0.50
C GLY A 14 8.51 -6.29 -0.04
N LEU A 15 7.74 -5.55 0.76
CA LEU A 15 7.31 -4.20 0.42
C LEU A 15 8.51 -3.28 0.17
N ALA A 16 9.46 -3.20 1.09
CA ALA A 16 10.62 -2.32 0.98
C ALA A 16 11.53 -2.65 -0.22
N VAL A 17 11.68 -3.93 -0.54
CA VAL A 17 12.44 -4.37 -1.73
C VAL A 17 11.69 -3.99 -3.00
N GLY A 18 10.38 -4.23 -3.06
CA GLY A 18 9.56 -3.87 -4.23
C GLY A 18 9.53 -2.36 -4.48
N ASP A 19 9.36 -1.58 -3.43
CA ASP A 19 9.41 -0.12 -3.43
C ASP A 19 10.78 0.38 -3.96
N ALA A 20 11.88 -0.04 -3.33
CA ALA A 20 13.23 0.36 -3.72
C ALA A 20 13.62 -0.08 -5.15
N LEU A 21 13.10 -1.22 -5.63
CA LEU A 21 13.23 -1.64 -7.03
C LEU A 21 12.45 -0.70 -7.97
N GLY A 22 11.28 -0.23 -7.54
CA GLY A 22 10.40 0.63 -8.34
C GLY A 22 10.88 2.07 -8.48
N VAL A 23 11.43 2.65 -7.40
CA VAL A 23 11.81 4.07 -7.31
C VAL A 23 12.59 4.61 -8.53
N PRO A 24 13.60 3.96 -9.11
CA PRO A 24 14.31 4.47 -10.28
C PRO A 24 13.47 4.46 -11.57
N TYR A 25 12.39 3.70 -11.60
CA TYR A 25 11.58 3.47 -12.80
C TYR A 25 10.22 4.17 -12.78
N GLU A 26 9.83 4.77 -11.68
CA GLU A 26 8.57 5.51 -11.56
C GLU A 26 8.39 6.53 -12.68
N PHE A 27 7.14 6.72 -13.11
CA PHE A 27 6.73 7.59 -14.21
C PHE A 27 7.33 7.25 -15.59
N LYS A 28 8.08 6.15 -15.73
CA LYS A 28 8.51 5.65 -17.03
C LYS A 28 7.38 4.84 -17.68
N PHE A 29 7.26 4.96 -19.00
CA PHE A 29 6.28 4.17 -19.74
C PHE A 29 6.58 2.67 -19.62
N ARG A 30 5.53 1.88 -19.42
CA ARG A 30 5.62 0.41 -19.42
C ARG A 30 6.23 -0.07 -20.73
N GLY A 31 7.19 -0.99 -20.65
CA GLY A 31 7.94 -1.50 -21.79
C GLY A 31 9.08 -0.59 -22.28
N ALA A 32 9.28 0.59 -21.69
CA ALA A 32 10.42 1.46 -21.98
C ALA A 32 11.68 1.13 -21.15
N PHE A 33 11.59 0.17 -20.24
CA PHE A 33 12.69 -0.27 -19.38
C PHE A 33 12.53 -1.75 -19.03
N GLU A 34 13.62 -2.35 -18.58
CA GLU A 34 13.67 -3.68 -17.99
C GLU A 34 14.27 -3.56 -16.59
N CYS A 35 13.54 -4.03 -15.58
CA CYS A 35 14.01 -4.05 -14.19
C CYS A 35 14.64 -5.42 -13.94
N THR A 36 15.97 -5.49 -14.06
CA THR A 36 16.73 -6.74 -13.87
C THR A 36 17.49 -6.76 -12.55
N ASP A 37 17.67 -5.61 -11.93
CA ASP A 37 18.40 -5.48 -10.67
C ASP A 37 17.98 -4.21 -9.92
N MET A 38 18.37 -4.11 -8.65
CA MET A 38 18.24 -2.90 -7.86
C MET A 38 19.30 -1.88 -8.33
N ILE A 39 18.82 -0.75 -8.82
CA ILE A 39 19.69 0.34 -9.31
C ILE A 39 19.38 1.63 -8.58
N GLY A 40 20.33 2.54 -8.57
CA GLY A 40 20.12 3.88 -8.00
C GLY A 40 19.78 4.93 -9.06
N TYR A 41 19.51 6.10 -8.56
CA TYR A 41 19.30 7.37 -9.27
C TYR A 41 17.97 7.40 -10.06
N GLY A 42 17.92 7.15 -11.33
CA GLY A 42 16.66 7.12 -12.09
C GLY A 42 15.76 8.35 -11.90
N THR A 43 14.46 8.15 -11.80
CA THR A 43 13.46 9.23 -11.77
C THR A 43 13.63 10.18 -10.58
N HIS A 44 13.85 9.64 -9.39
CA HIS A 44 13.94 10.43 -8.15
C HIS A 44 15.38 10.79 -7.75
N ASN A 45 16.37 10.38 -8.53
CA ASN A 45 17.79 10.63 -8.24
C ASN A 45 18.23 10.18 -6.82
N GLN A 46 17.69 9.05 -6.37
CA GLN A 46 18.00 8.48 -5.06
C GLN A 46 19.06 7.38 -5.16
N PRO A 47 19.90 7.17 -4.12
CA PRO A 47 20.82 6.04 -4.07
C PRO A 47 20.12 4.69 -4.22
N GLU A 48 20.85 3.69 -4.66
CA GLU A 48 20.39 2.30 -4.73
C GLU A 48 19.85 1.82 -3.37
N GLY A 49 18.73 1.09 -3.41
CA GLY A 49 18.08 0.55 -2.22
C GLY A 49 17.27 1.56 -1.41
N THR A 50 17.05 2.76 -1.94
CA THR A 50 16.23 3.78 -1.29
C THR A 50 14.75 3.49 -1.50
N TRP A 51 13.99 3.35 -0.40
CA TRP A 51 12.54 3.22 -0.41
C TRP A 51 11.83 4.58 -0.33
N SER A 52 10.59 4.65 -0.80
CA SER A 52 9.76 5.86 -0.92
C SER A 52 8.74 6.03 0.23
N ASP A 53 7.63 6.69 -0.06
CA ASP A 53 6.49 6.88 0.84
C ASP A 53 5.74 5.57 1.16
N ASP A 54 5.71 4.61 0.25
CA ASP A 54 5.13 3.27 0.44
C ASP A 54 5.64 2.61 1.71
N THR A 55 6.94 2.40 1.78
CA THR A 55 7.59 1.77 2.93
C THR A 55 7.60 2.68 4.15
N SER A 56 7.87 3.96 3.97
CA SER A 56 7.93 4.93 5.07
C SER A 56 6.61 5.00 5.84
N MET A 57 5.48 5.07 5.13
CA MET A 57 4.16 5.12 5.76
C MET A 57 3.72 3.76 6.33
N ALA A 58 4.15 2.64 5.74
CA ALA A 58 3.94 1.32 6.31
C ALA A 58 4.72 1.16 7.64
N LEU A 59 5.97 1.60 7.70
CA LEU A 59 6.78 1.61 8.93
C LEU A 59 6.17 2.52 10.01
N ALA A 60 5.63 3.69 9.63
CA ALA A 60 4.91 4.58 10.54
C ALA A 60 3.69 3.88 11.15
N THR A 61 2.93 3.14 10.33
CA THR A 61 1.78 2.33 10.78
C THR A 61 2.21 1.21 11.73
N CYS A 62 3.27 0.46 11.40
CA CYS A 62 3.85 -0.55 12.29
C CYS A 62 4.28 0.04 13.63
N ALA A 63 4.94 1.20 13.61
CA ALA A 63 5.40 1.88 14.82
C ALA A 63 4.25 2.34 15.71
N SER A 64 3.13 2.77 15.12
CA SER A 64 1.91 3.10 15.84
C SER A 64 1.31 1.87 16.53
N ILE A 65 1.06 0.80 15.77
CA ILE A 65 0.51 -0.44 16.30
C ILE A 65 1.38 -0.99 17.43
N LYS A 66 2.71 -0.96 17.27
CA LYS A 66 3.66 -1.39 18.31
C LYS A 66 3.56 -0.54 19.57
N ALA A 67 3.43 0.77 19.44
CA ALA A 67 3.39 1.69 20.58
C ALA A 67 2.05 1.65 21.34
N CYS A 68 0.94 1.57 20.59
CA CYS A 68 -0.41 1.63 21.15
C CYS A 68 -0.98 0.26 21.51
N GLY A 69 -0.40 -0.83 21.01
CA GLY A 69 -0.93 -2.20 21.16
C GLY A 69 -2.24 -2.46 20.41
N ARG A 70 -2.69 -1.52 19.58
CA ARG A 70 -3.94 -1.53 18.82
C ARG A 70 -3.84 -0.62 17.60
N VAL A 71 -4.85 -0.66 16.73
CA VAL A 71 -5.01 0.37 15.70
C VAL A 71 -5.45 1.68 16.36
N ASP A 72 -4.64 2.71 16.23
CA ASP A 72 -4.93 4.06 16.71
C ASP A 72 -4.78 5.05 15.56
N VAL A 73 -5.93 5.47 15.01
CA VAL A 73 -5.98 6.30 13.80
C VAL A 73 -5.34 7.66 14.01
N ASP A 74 -5.45 8.22 15.21
CA ASP A 74 -4.88 9.53 15.50
C ASP A 74 -3.36 9.45 15.67
N ASP A 75 -2.83 8.42 16.33
CA ASP A 75 -1.38 8.20 16.43
C ASP A 75 -0.79 7.89 15.05
N ILE A 76 -1.45 7.08 14.20
CA ILE A 76 -1.01 6.84 12.82
C ILE A 76 -0.96 8.17 12.04
N ARG A 77 -2.01 9.00 12.14
CA ARG A 77 -2.05 10.32 11.48
C ARG A 77 -0.91 11.22 11.94
N ASP A 78 -0.61 11.26 13.21
CA ASP A 78 0.47 12.08 13.76
C ASP A 78 1.85 11.57 13.31
N ARG A 79 2.03 10.26 13.16
CA ARG A 79 3.26 9.69 12.57
C ARG A 79 3.38 10.04 11.09
N PHE A 80 2.30 10.06 10.31
CA PHE A 80 2.32 10.54 8.92
C PHE A 80 2.66 12.02 8.82
N ARG A 81 2.23 12.86 9.78
CA ARG A 81 2.65 14.26 9.86
C ARG A 81 4.14 14.39 10.14
N ARG A 82 4.69 13.58 11.03
CA ARG A 82 6.13 13.56 11.31
C ARG A 82 6.93 13.04 10.11
N TRP A 83 6.44 12.01 9.42
CA TRP A 83 7.03 11.59 8.16
C TRP A 83 7.11 12.75 7.17
N LEU A 84 5.99 13.41 6.88
CA LEU A 84 5.94 14.47 5.87
C LEU A 84 6.76 15.72 6.24
N LYS A 85 6.86 16.05 7.54
CA LYS A 85 7.51 17.29 8.01
C LYS A 85 8.96 17.10 8.41
N GLU A 86 9.30 15.94 8.93
CA GLU A 86 10.57 15.68 9.60
C GLU A 86 11.38 14.57 8.91
N GLY A 87 10.84 13.94 7.86
CA GLY A 87 11.47 12.80 7.20
C GLY A 87 11.52 11.53 8.05
N ALA A 88 10.69 11.44 9.10
CA ALA A 88 10.65 10.25 9.94
C ALA A 88 10.32 8.99 9.12
N TYR A 89 10.98 7.87 9.42
CA TYR A 89 10.82 6.58 8.72
C TYR A 89 11.40 6.53 7.29
N THR A 90 11.96 7.61 6.77
CA THR A 90 12.67 7.61 5.49
C THR A 90 14.10 7.09 5.64
N PRO A 91 14.76 6.63 4.57
CA PRO A 91 16.13 6.13 4.65
C PRO A 91 17.15 7.18 5.12
N PHE A 92 16.96 8.43 4.70
CA PHE A 92 17.96 9.51 4.87
C PHE A 92 17.42 10.78 5.56
N GLY A 93 16.24 10.73 6.15
CA GLY A 93 15.63 11.88 6.83
C GLY A 93 14.96 12.89 5.90
N GLU A 94 14.78 12.54 4.62
CA GLU A 94 14.13 13.41 3.62
C GLU A 94 13.00 12.67 2.91
N VAL A 95 11.89 13.39 2.64
CA VAL A 95 10.77 12.92 1.82
C VAL A 95 11.01 13.41 0.40
N PHE A 96 11.24 12.52 -0.54
CA PHE A 96 11.46 12.84 -1.95
C PHE A 96 10.25 12.52 -2.84
N ASP A 97 9.36 11.63 -2.41
CA ASP A 97 8.10 11.33 -3.06
C ASP A 97 6.94 11.44 -2.08
N CYS A 98 5.86 12.03 -2.51
CA CYS A 98 4.62 12.13 -1.75
C CYS A 98 3.47 12.47 -2.69
N GLY A 99 2.54 11.55 -2.87
CA GLY A 99 1.34 11.79 -3.68
C GLY A 99 0.54 13.02 -3.21
N ASN A 100 0.02 13.78 -4.16
CA ASN A 100 -0.71 15.04 -3.89
C ASN A 100 -1.89 14.85 -2.92
N THR A 101 -2.65 13.76 -3.07
CA THR A 101 -3.77 13.41 -2.17
C THR A 101 -3.28 13.15 -0.75
N CYS A 102 -2.18 12.39 -0.59
CA CYS A 102 -1.55 12.16 0.72
C CYS A 102 -1.12 13.47 1.37
N ALA A 103 -0.38 14.32 0.63
CA ALA A 103 0.12 15.59 1.14
C ALA A 103 -1.03 16.54 1.56
N ALA A 104 -2.07 16.66 0.74
CA ALA A 104 -3.24 17.50 1.02
C ALA A 104 -3.99 17.00 2.28
N ALA A 105 -4.24 15.70 2.38
CA ALA A 105 -4.94 15.11 3.50
C ALA A 105 -4.15 15.23 4.81
N ILE A 106 -2.83 14.98 4.80
CA ILE A 106 -1.98 15.10 5.97
C ILE A 106 -1.92 16.56 6.47
N ARG A 107 -1.82 17.53 5.56
CA ARG A 107 -1.78 18.95 5.90
C ARG A 107 -3.12 19.47 6.43
N SER A 108 -4.23 19.06 5.82
CA SER A 108 -5.58 19.47 6.24
C SER A 108 -6.09 18.71 7.46
N GLY A 109 -5.52 17.53 7.76
CA GLY A 109 -6.02 16.61 8.80
C GLY A 109 -7.29 15.88 8.40
N ARG A 110 -7.70 15.94 7.13
CA ARG A 110 -8.91 15.29 6.59
C ARG A 110 -8.57 14.52 5.32
N GLY A 111 -8.98 13.26 5.25
CA GLY A 111 -8.85 12.44 4.04
C GLY A 111 -9.69 12.97 2.88
N CYS A 112 -9.17 12.85 1.68
CA CYS A 112 -9.86 13.25 0.45
C CYS A 112 -10.86 12.18 0.02
N ASP A 113 -12.09 12.59 -0.32
CA ASP A 113 -13.21 11.69 -0.60
C ASP A 113 -13.85 11.90 -1.99
N ASP A 114 -13.27 12.75 -2.82
CA ASP A 114 -13.71 12.99 -4.18
C ASP A 114 -13.26 11.87 -5.15
N GLU A 115 -13.91 11.80 -6.33
CA GLU A 115 -13.65 10.76 -7.34
C GLU A 115 -12.21 10.77 -7.89
N TRP A 116 -11.52 11.91 -7.85
CA TRP A 116 -10.15 12.06 -8.34
C TRP A 116 -9.11 11.64 -7.31
N SER A 117 -9.52 11.46 -6.05
CA SER A 117 -8.67 11.08 -4.92
C SER A 117 -8.62 9.56 -4.70
N ASN A 118 -8.65 8.77 -5.79
CA ASN A 118 -8.54 7.32 -5.79
C ASN A 118 -7.16 6.81 -6.24
N GLY A 119 -6.10 7.49 -5.82
CA GLY A 119 -4.74 6.97 -5.94
C GLY A 119 -4.48 5.79 -5.00
N ASN A 120 -3.35 5.11 -5.19
CA ASN A 120 -2.94 3.95 -4.40
C ASN A 120 -2.40 4.29 -3.00
N GLY A 121 -2.27 5.58 -2.63
CA GLY A 121 -1.54 6.05 -1.45
C GLY A 121 -2.09 5.58 -0.08
N SER A 122 -3.28 4.99 0.00
CA SER A 122 -3.69 4.25 1.19
C SER A 122 -3.42 2.75 1.07
N LEU A 123 -3.56 2.18 -0.14
CA LEU A 123 -3.38 0.75 -0.41
C LEU A 123 -1.91 0.34 -0.19
N MET A 124 -0.96 1.10 -0.71
CA MET A 124 0.48 0.84 -0.66
C MET A 124 1.01 0.58 0.75
N ARG A 125 0.41 1.18 1.78
CA ARG A 125 0.89 1.18 3.17
C ARG A 125 0.02 0.38 4.13
N ILE A 126 -1.03 -0.32 3.66
CA ILE A 126 -2.06 -0.91 4.52
C ILE A 126 -1.69 -2.30 5.06
N ILE A 127 -0.70 -2.97 4.48
CA ILE A 127 -0.32 -4.36 4.79
C ILE A 127 -0.08 -4.63 6.29
N PRO A 128 0.45 -3.72 7.14
CA PRO A 128 0.62 -3.99 8.55
C PRO A 128 -0.66 -4.41 9.29
N LEU A 129 -1.82 -3.95 8.81
CA LEU A 129 -3.11 -4.27 9.42
C LEU A 129 -3.49 -5.76 9.28
N ALA A 130 -2.96 -6.47 8.30
CA ALA A 130 -3.18 -7.90 8.14
C ALA A 130 -2.62 -8.73 9.32
N PHE A 131 -1.74 -8.16 10.14
CA PHE A 131 -1.10 -8.82 11.27
C PHE A 131 -1.68 -8.39 12.63
N VAL A 132 -2.70 -7.53 12.63
CA VAL A 132 -3.44 -7.13 13.84
C VAL A 132 -4.51 -8.18 14.12
N GLU A 133 -4.47 -8.76 15.31
CA GLU A 133 -5.46 -9.75 15.71
C GLU A 133 -6.85 -9.12 15.86
N GLY A 134 -7.86 -9.74 15.27
CA GLY A 134 -9.24 -9.28 15.34
C GLY A 134 -9.54 -7.99 14.58
N ILE A 135 -8.64 -7.56 13.67
CA ILE A 135 -8.84 -6.34 12.85
C ILE A 135 -10.23 -6.34 12.18
N THR A 136 -10.95 -5.25 12.31
CA THR A 136 -12.27 -5.04 11.69
C THR A 136 -12.18 -4.28 10.38
N ASP A 137 -13.18 -4.43 9.50
CA ASP A 137 -13.25 -3.67 8.24
C ASP A 137 -13.34 -2.17 8.52
N ALA A 138 -14.06 -1.77 9.57
CA ALA A 138 -14.18 -0.38 9.98
C ALA A 138 -12.82 0.24 10.37
N GLU A 139 -11.94 -0.50 11.03
CA GLU A 139 -10.59 -0.04 11.37
C GLU A 139 -9.73 0.09 10.11
N ILE A 140 -9.81 -0.86 9.18
CA ILE A 140 -9.09 -0.79 7.90
C ILE A 140 -9.55 0.43 7.10
N GLU A 141 -10.86 0.65 6.99
CA GLU A 141 -11.44 1.82 6.34
C GLU A 141 -11.01 3.13 6.99
N ALA A 142 -10.98 3.18 8.32
CA ALA A 142 -10.55 4.36 9.08
C ALA A 142 -9.07 4.70 8.82
N VAL A 143 -8.19 3.70 8.74
CA VAL A 143 -6.76 3.91 8.41
C VAL A 143 -6.59 4.34 6.95
N SER A 144 -7.35 3.77 6.00
CA SER A 144 -7.37 4.26 4.61
C SER A 144 -7.81 5.73 4.56
N ALA A 145 -8.90 6.05 5.27
CA ALA A 145 -9.51 7.37 5.30
C ALA A 145 -8.65 8.47 5.95
N ILE A 146 -7.51 8.15 6.57
CA ILE A 146 -6.54 9.17 6.99
C ILE A 146 -6.12 10.04 5.80
N THR A 147 -6.00 9.46 4.61
CA THR A 147 -5.62 10.15 3.38
C THR A 147 -6.61 9.97 2.24
N HIS A 148 -7.11 8.76 2.00
CA HIS A 148 -8.01 8.39 0.91
C HIS A 148 -9.34 7.89 1.48
N ALA A 149 -10.31 8.79 1.60
CA ALA A 149 -11.60 8.52 2.24
C ALA A 149 -12.70 8.10 1.26
N HIS A 150 -12.43 8.11 -0.05
CA HIS A 150 -13.39 7.64 -1.05
C HIS A 150 -13.68 6.14 -0.88
N SER A 151 -14.93 5.73 -1.12
CA SER A 151 -15.41 4.37 -0.90
C SER A 151 -14.61 3.30 -1.64
N LEU A 152 -14.14 3.59 -2.85
CA LEU A 152 -13.35 2.67 -3.66
C LEU A 152 -11.97 2.40 -3.04
N SER A 153 -11.27 3.42 -2.56
CA SER A 153 -9.97 3.28 -1.90
C SER A 153 -10.10 2.49 -0.59
N LYS A 154 -11.15 2.76 0.19
CA LYS A 154 -11.45 1.99 1.41
C LYS A 154 -11.75 0.53 1.10
N LEU A 155 -12.60 0.26 0.10
CA LEU A 155 -12.91 -1.10 -0.34
C LEU A 155 -11.65 -1.86 -0.79
N ALA A 156 -10.78 -1.22 -1.58
CA ALA A 156 -9.52 -1.84 -2.03
C ALA A 156 -8.64 -2.21 -0.83
N CYS A 157 -8.52 -1.35 0.18
CA CYS A 157 -7.77 -1.63 1.39
C CYS A 157 -8.38 -2.80 2.19
N VAL A 158 -9.70 -2.85 2.35
CA VAL A 158 -10.39 -3.96 3.04
C VAL A 158 -10.13 -5.27 2.31
N CYS A 159 -10.39 -5.32 1.00
CA CYS A 159 -10.15 -6.52 0.20
C CYS A 159 -8.69 -6.98 0.30
N TYR A 160 -7.74 -6.06 0.15
CA TYR A 160 -6.30 -6.37 0.22
C TYR A 160 -5.90 -6.97 1.57
N VAL A 161 -6.30 -6.34 2.67
CA VAL A 161 -5.98 -6.83 4.02
C VAL A 161 -6.61 -8.19 4.28
N ARG A 162 -7.87 -8.41 3.88
CA ARG A 162 -8.55 -9.71 4.04
C ARG A 162 -7.88 -10.81 3.22
N ILE A 163 -7.49 -10.50 1.98
CA ILE A 163 -6.74 -11.43 1.13
C ILE A 163 -5.37 -11.74 1.77
N ALA A 164 -4.65 -10.74 2.26
CA ALA A 164 -3.36 -10.93 2.91
C ALA A 164 -3.49 -11.82 4.17
N ILE A 165 -4.52 -11.64 4.98
CA ILE A 165 -4.82 -12.52 6.13
C ILE A 165 -5.04 -13.97 5.68
N ASP A 166 -5.84 -14.18 4.65
CA ASP A 166 -6.11 -15.51 4.09
C ASP A 166 -4.83 -16.17 3.58
N LEU A 167 -4.01 -15.45 2.82
CA LEU A 167 -2.72 -15.96 2.30
C LEU A 167 -1.77 -16.35 3.43
N VAL A 168 -1.65 -15.57 4.49
CA VAL A 168 -0.85 -15.89 5.67
C VAL A 168 -1.35 -17.15 6.36
N ASN A 169 -2.65 -17.45 6.26
CA ASN A 169 -3.26 -18.67 6.80
C ASN A 169 -3.29 -19.84 5.79
N GLY A 170 -2.64 -19.70 4.63
CA GLY A 170 -2.52 -20.76 3.62
C GLY A 170 -3.72 -20.93 2.69
N VAL A 171 -4.66 -19.98 2.67
CA VAL A 171 -5.78 -19.99 1.73
C VAL A 171 -5.27 -19.62 0.33
N PRO A 172 -5.61 -20.38 -0.73
CA PRO A 172 -5.20 -20.07 -2.10
C PRO A 172 -5.73 -18.68 -2.56
N LEU A 173 -4.90 -17.92 -3.29
CA LEU A 173 -5.21 -16.56 -3.75
C LEU A 173 -6.56 -16.48 -4.48
N ALA A 174 -6.79 -17.38 -5.44
CA ALA A 174 -8.03 -17.38 -6.23
C ALA A 174 -9.30 -17.61 -5.37
N GLU A 175 -9.20 -18.40 -4.31
CA GLU A 175 -10.29 -18.59 -3.36
C GLU A 175 -10.51 -17.35 -2.51
N SER A 176 -9.43 -16.75 -2.01
CA SER A 176 -9.48 -15.54 -1.20
C SER A 176 -10.05 -14.35 -1.98
N ILE A 177 -9.66 -14.17 -3.24
CA ILE A 177 -10.26 -13.15 -4.12
C ILE A 177 -11.76 -13.34 -4.24
N LYS A 178 -12.24 -14.56 -4.53
CA LYS A 178 -13.67 -14.87 -4.63
C LYS A 178 -14.43 -14.58 -3.34
N ARG A 179 -13.79 -14.76 -2.19
CA ARG A 179 -14.38 -14.54 -0.87
C ARG A 179 -14.51 -13.07 -0.51
N HIS A 180 -13.50 -12.26 -0.86
CA HIS A 180 -13.37 -10.91 -0.33
C HIS A 180 -13.63 -9.79 -1.33
N VAL A 181 -13.58 -10.06 -2.64
CA VAL A 181 -13.85 -9.03 -3.66
C VAL A 181 -15.31 -9.10 -4.11
N PRO A 182 -16.14 -8.06 -3.81
CA PRO A 182 -17.55 -8.06 -4.17
C PRO A 182 -17.75 -8.14 -5.69
N GLY A 183 -18.57 -9.09 -6.16
CA GLY A 183 -18.75 -9.40 -7.58
C GLY A 183 -19.29 -8.28 -8.47
N ASN A 184 -19.87 -7.24 -7.87
CA ASN A 184 -20.39 -6.05 -8.56
C ASN A 184 -19.56 -4.79 -8.34
N SER A 185 -18.33 -4.93 -7.85
CA SER A 185 -17.42 -3.81 -7.60
C SER A 185 -16.56 -3.46 -8.82
N LYS A 186 -16.00 -2.23 -8.86
CA LYS A 186 -14.99 -1.86 -9.86
C LYS A 186 -13.76 -2.78 -9.76
N LEU A 187 -13.45 -3.29 -8.57
CA LEU A 187 -12.33 -4.23 -8.36
C LEU A 187 -12.59 -5.56 -9.07
N SER A 188 -13.78 -6.15 -8.93
CA SER A 188 -14.10 -7.42 -9.57
C SER A 188 -14.13 -7.32 -11.10
N GLY A 189 -14.63 -6.20 -11.64
CA GLY A 189 -14.61 -5.93 -13.07
C GLY A 189 -13.17 -5.83 -13.63
N ALA A 190 -12.25 -5.30 -12.85
CA ALA A 190 -10.84 -5.18 -13.23
C ALA A 190 -10.07 -6.50 -13.03
N ILE A 191 -10.37 -7.23 -11.95
CA ILE A 191 -9.67 -8.49 -11.61
C ILE A 191 -10.13 -9.62 -12.53
N GLY A 192 -11.32 -9.62 -13.15
CA GLY A 192 -11.88 -10.73 -13.88
C GLY A 192 -10.99 -11.98 -13.79
N ILE A 193 -11.36 -13.02 -13.07
CA ILE A 193 -10.48 -14.14 -12.64
C ILE A 193 -9.59 -14.67 -13.77
N GLU A 194 -10.02 -14.52 -15.02
CA GLU A 194 -9.25 -14.84 -16.22
C GLU A 194 -8.24 -13.76 -16.61
N ASN A 195 -8.38 -12.52 -16.16
CA ASN A 195 -7.49 -11.39 -16.48
C ASN A 195 -6.33 -11.22 -15.49
N VAL A 196 -6.46 -11.68 -14.25
CA VAL A 196 -5.36 -11.68 -13.26
C VAL A 196 -4.19 -12.55 -13.72
N LEU A 197 -4.42 -13.50 -14.59
CA LEU A 197 -3.39 -14.39 -15.15
C LEU A 197 -2.77 -13.87 -16.45
N ARG A 198 -3.14 -12.66 -16.93
CA ARG A 198 -2.61 -12.09 -18.19
C ARG A 198 -1.97 -10.73 -17.93
N SER A 199 -0.66 -10.65 -18.17
CA SER A 199 0.14 -9.42 -18.01
C SER A 199 -0.22 -8.31 -19.01
N ASP A 200 -0.82 -8.64 -20.14
CA ASP A 200 -1.01 -7.77 -21.30
C ASP A 200 -2.18 -6.78 -21.17
N GLY A 201 -3.00 -6.87 -20.13
CA GLY A 201 -4.14 -5.97 -19.87
C GLY A 201 -4.06 -5.20 -18.56
N MET A 202 -2.98 -5.36 -17.76
CA MET A 202 -2.87 -4.65 -16.47
C MET A 202 -2.51 -3.18 -16.67
N GLY A 203 -3.27 -2.29 -15.98
CA GLY A 203 -2.86 -0.92 -15.80
C GLY A 203 -1.56 -0.83 -14.98
N SER A 204 -0.78 0.22 -15.23
CA SER A 204 0.45 0.55 -14.51
C SER A 204 0.43 1.99 -13.98
N SER A 205 -0.77 2.52 -13.75
CA SER A 205 -0.95 3.86 -13.19
C SER A 205 -0.99 3.81 -11.65
N GLY A 206 -0.88 4.99 -11.02
CA GLY A 206 -1.09 5.13 -9.58
C GLY A 206 -2.56 5.02 -9.14
N TYR A 207 -3.48 4.63 -10.02
CA TYR A 207 -4.88 4.40 -9.67
C TYR A 207 -5.02 3.17 -8.77
N VAL A 208 -5.82 3.27 -7.71
CA VAL A 208 -5.94 2.21 -6.70
C VAL A 208 -6.34 0.86 -7.27
N VAL A 209 -7.19 0.83 -8.32
CA VAL A 209 -7.61 -0.42 -8.97
C VAL A 209 -6.46 -1.06 -9.73
N ASP A 210 -5.67 -0.28 -10.48
CA ASP A 210 -4.52 -0.80 -11.22
C ASP A 210 -3.49 -1.40 -10.27
N THR A 211 -3.18 -0.70 -9.18
CA THR A 211 -2.24 -1.18 -8.16
C THR A 211 -2.77 -2.43 -7.46
N PHE A 212 -4.08 -2.48 -7.14
CA PHE A 212 -4.69 -3.67 -6.53
C PHE A 212 -4.60 -4.88 -7.45
N VAL A 213 -4.93 -4.73 -8.75
CA VAL A 213 -4.84 -5.81 -9.73
C VAL A 213 -3.40 -6.28 -9.91
N ALA A 214 -2.44 -5.35 -10.01
CA ALA A 214 -1.02 -5.68 -10.11
C ALA A 214 -0.52 -6.49 -8.90
N ALA A 215 -0.92 -6.08 -7.69
CA ALA A 215 -0.57 -6.80 -6.46
C ALA A 215 -1.17 -8.22 -6.38
N MET A 216 -2.35 -8.45 -6.99
CA MET A 216 -2.94 -9.80 -7.06
C MET A 216 -2.29 -10.67 -8.14
N TRP A 217 -1.66 -10.06 -9.14
CA TRP A 217 -0.97 -10.78 -10.22
C TRP A 217 0.43 -11.26 -9.80
N CYS A 218 1.18 -10.48 -9.01
CA CYS A 218 2.50 -10.85 -8.49
C CYS A 218 2.45 -12.02 -7.51
#